data_151ae8310aa9d2a0415a6928547fb374
#
_entry.id   151ae8310aa9d2a0415a6928547fb374
#
_cell.length_a   1.000
_cell.length_b   1.000
_cell.length_c   1.000
_cell.angle_alpha   90.00
_cell.angle_beta   90.00
_cell.angle_gamma   90.00
#
_symmetry.space_group_name_H-M   'P 1'
#
loop_
_entity.id
_entity.type
_entity.pdbx_description
1 polymer ?
#
loop_
_entity_poly.entity_id
_entity_poly.type
_entity_poly.pdbx_seq_one_letter_code
_entity_poly.pdbx_strand_id
1 'polypeptide(L)'
;MFKIIDDVKNEPTLEEAQKFVGGYVEGITFPNGDYLIVNEEGKLQNLPLNVEATNLWRSTFTKDKYMIGYDDFVVGPAILIKKAALKEWAA
;
A
#
# COMPACT_ATOMS: atom_id res chain seq x y z
N MET A 1 -1.48 8.40 8.84
CA MET A 1 -0.48 7.40 8.50
C MET A 1 -0.98 6.31 7.53
N PHE A 2 -2.26 6.03 7.55
CA PHE A 2 -2.87 5.12 6.57
C PHE A 2 -4.05 5.81 5.89
N LYS A 3 -4.03 5.83 4.56
CA LYS A 3 -5.02 6.53 3.77
C LYS A 3 -5.67 5.55 2.80
N ILE A 4 -6.99 5.58 2.70
CA ILE A 4 -7.74 4.73 1.78
C ILE A 4 -8.40 5.61 0.73
N ILE A 5 -8.15 5.30 -0.54
CA ILE A 5 -8.72 6.01 -1.67
C ILE A 5 -9.75 5.09 -2.33
N ASP A 6 -11.00 5.49 -2.28
CA ASP A 6 -12.12 4.71 -2.84
C ASP A 6 -12.85 5.42 -3.97
N ASP A 7 -12.40 6.62 -4.35
CA ASP A 7 -12.95 7.39 -5.46
C ASP A 7 -11.81 7.77 -6.41
N VAL A 8 -11.98 7.49 -7.69
CA VAL A 8 -10.98 7.78 -8.71
C VAL A 8 -10.59 9.25 -8.77
N LYS A 9 -11.50 10.14 -8.38
CA LYS A 9 -11.21 11.59 -8.32
C LYS A 9 -10.12 11.92 -7.30
N ASN A 10 -9.94 11.07 -6.31
CA ASN A 10 -8.98 11.27 -5.23
C ASN A 10 -7.70 10.46 -5.42
N GLU A 11 -7.57 9.78 -6.55
CA GLU A 11 -6.36 9.03 -6.85
C GLU A 11 -5.15 9.97 -6.80
N PRO A 12 -4.11 9.65 -6.01
CA PRO A 12 -2.98 10.56 -5.87
C PRO A 12 -2.08 10.56 -7.11
N THR A 13 -1.44 11.68 -7.35
CA THR A 13 -0.32 11.74 -8.31
C THR A 13 0.88 11.04 -7.68
N LEU A 14 1.89 10.72 -8.50
CA LEU A 14 3.15 10.16 -8.01
C LEU A 14 3.78 11.09 -6.96
N GLU A 15 3.81 12.40 -7.24
CA GLU A 15 4.38 13.39 -6.34
C GLU A 15 3.66 13.41 -4.99
N GLU A 16 2.32 13.38 -5.02
CA GLU A 16 1.52 13.34 -3.79
C GLU A 16 1.79 12.09 -2.98
N ALA A 17 1.89 10.94 -3.67
CA ALA A 17 2.17 9.67 -3.00
C ALA A 17 3.57 9.66 -2.37
N GLN A 18 4.57 10.15 -3.10
CA GLN A 18 5.94 10.26 -2.57
C GLN A 18 6.00 11.15 -1.35
N LYS A 19 5.28 12.26 -1.37
CA LYS A 19 5.22 13.17 -0.24
C LYS A 19 4.56 12.52 0.97
N PHE A 20 3.49 11.78 0.75
CA PHE A 20 2.76 11.12 1.84
C PHE A 20 3.60 10.04 2.50
N VAL A 21 4.26 9.20 1.71
CA VAL A 21 5.08 8.10 2.27
C VAL A 21 6.46 8.55 2.72
N GLY A 22 6.89 9.74 2.32
CA GLY A 22 8.16 10.32 2.75
C GLY A 22 9.38 9.89 1.95
N GLY A 23 9.20 9.45 0.71
CA GLY A 23 10.30 9.02 -0.15
C GLY A 23 9.81 8.34 -1.41
N TYR A 24 10.68 7.53 -2.01
CA TYR A 24 10.30 6.75 -3.17
C TYR A 24 9.22 5.74 -2.83
N VAL A 25 8.35 5.47 -3.78
CA VAL A 25 7.20 4.59 -3.57
C VAL A 25 7.47 3.21 -4.13
N GLU A 26 6.88 2.22 -3.46
CA GLU A 26 6.76 0.85 -3.94
C GLU A 26 5.27 0.50 -3.94
N GLY A 27 4.81 -0.13 -5.00
CA GLY A 27 3.42 -0.52 -5.12
C GLY A 27 3.26 -2.03 -5.07
N ILE A 28 2.21 -2.46 -4.39
CA ILE A 28 1.90 -3.88 -4.21
C ILE A 28 0.46 -4.11 -4.63
N THR A 29 0.26 -4.98 -5.61
CA THR A 29 -1.09 -5.35 -6.06
C THR A 29 -1.62 -6.47 -5.16
N PHE A 30 -2.76 -6.22 -4.54
CA PHE A 30 -3.44 -7.23 -3.72
C PHE A 30 -4.22 -8.21 -4.60
N PRO A 31 -4.48 -9.42 -4.10
CA PRO A 31 -5.27 -10.42 -4.86
C PRO A 31 -6.64 -9.93 -5.28
N ASN A 32 -7.27 -9.04 -4.50
CA ASN A 32 -8.58 -8.48 -4.82
C ASN A 32 -8.53 -7.31 -5.82
N GLY A 33 -7.33 -6.94 -6.27
CA GLY A 33 -7.14 -5.85 -7.23
C GLY A 33 -6.87 -4.48 -6.62
N ASP A 34 -6.92 -4.36 -5.31
CA ASP A 34 -6.53 -3.12 -4.65
C ASP A 34 -5.01 -2.94 -4.75
N TYR A 35 -4.54 -1.71 -4.60
CA TYR A 35 -3.14 -1.36 -4.77
C TYR A 35 -2.62 -0.61 -3.55
N LEU A 36 -1.59 -1.15 -2.92
CA LEU A 36 -0.99 -0.53 -1.73
C LEU A 36 0.31 0.17 -2.11
N ILE A 37 0.42 1.44 -1.73
CA ILE A 37 1.62 2.24 -1.94
C ILE A 37 2.32 2.42 -0.60
N VAL A 38 3.60 2.09 -0.56
CA VAL A 38 4.42 2.20 0.65
C VAL A 38 5.74 2.89 0.31
N ASN A 39 6.50 3.27 1.36
CA ASN A 39 7.86 3.78 1.17
C ASN A 39 8.77 2.61 0.80
N GLU A 40 9.43 2.72 -0.35
CA GLU A 40 10.31 1.67 -0.87
C GLU A 40 11.43 1.30 0.12
N GLU A 41 11.93 2.29 0.87
CA GLU A 41 13.04 2.10 1.81
C GLU A 41 12.60 2.11 3.27
N GLY A 42 11.29 1.93 3.52
CA GLY A 42 10.74 2.07 4.88
C GLY A 42 11.43 1.20 5.92
N LYS A 43 11.69 -0.07 5.58
CA LYS A 43 12.34 -1.01 6.50
C LYS A 43 13.79 -0.63 6.75
N LEU A 44 14.50 -0.16 5.73
CA LEU A 44 15.87 0.31 5.85
C LEU A 44 15.97 1.57 6.71
N GLN A 45 14.93 2.41 6.69
CA GLN A 45 14.87 3.63 7.46
C GLN A 45 14.31 3.43 8.86
N ASN A 46 13.99 2.19 9.22
CA ASN A 46 13.38 1.84 10.52
C ASN A 46 12.10 2.62 10.80
N LEU A 47 11.27 2.82 9.79
CA LEU A 47 9.98 3.48 9.98
C LEU A 47 9.10 2.62 10.89
N PRO A 48 8.22 3.24 11.70
CA PRO A 48 7.39 2.49 12.63
C PRO A 48 6.40 1.58 11.91
N LEU A 49 6.05 0.48 12.56
CA LEU A 49 5.06 -0.48 12.04
C LEU A 49 3.74 0.23 11.77
N ASN A 50 3.19 0.01 10.59
CA ASN A 50 1.86 0.47 10.25
C ASN A 50 0.88 -0.66 10.53
N VAL A 51 0.24 -0.61 11.70
CA VAL A 51 -0.62 -1.71 12.17
C VAL A 51 -1.82 -1.90 11.25
N GLU A 52 -2.48 -0.81 10.85
CA GLU A 52 -3.65 -0.88 9.99
C GLU A 52 -3.34 -1.50 8.62
N ALA A 53 -2.29 -1.02 7.99
CA ALA A 53 -1.87 -1.54 6.69
C ALA A 53 -1.39 -2.99 6.79
N THR A 54 -0.69 -3.34 7.87
CA THR A 54 -0.20 -4.70 8.10
C THR A 54 -1.37 -5.66 8.30
N ASN A 55 -2.36 -5.28 9.09
CA ASN A 55 -3.54 -6.11 9.30
C ASN A 55 -4.30 -6.33 8.00
N LEU A 56 -4.46 -5.29 7.20
CA LEU A 56 -5.10 -5.39 5.90
C LEU A 56 -4.32 -6.32 4.96
N TRP A 57 -3.01 -6.16 4.92
CA TRP A 57 -2.11 -7.02 4.15
C TRP A 57 -2.34 -8.48 4.51
N ARG A 58 -2.25 -8.79 5.81
CA ARG A 58 -2.38 -10.16 6.29
C ARG A 58 -3.76 -10.74 6.00
N SER A 59 -4.83 -9.96 6.21
CA SER A 59 -6.18 -10.43 5.93
C SER A 59 -6.40 -10.71 4.45
N THR A 60 -5.75 -9.95 3.57
CA THR A 60 -5.89 -10.10 2.13
C THR A 60 -5.11 -11.31 1.60
N PHE A 61 -3.93 -11.58 2.17
CA PHE A 61 -3.07 -12.66 1.70
C PHE A 61 -3.23 -13.98 2.45
N THR A 62 -3.96 -14.01 3.57
CA THR A 62 -4.10 -15.24 4.37
C THR A 62 -4.89 -16.34 3.69
N LYS A 63 -5.70 -16.02 2.69
CA LYS A 63 -6.46 -17.02 1.94
C LYS A 63 -5.57 -17.92 1.10
N ASP A 64 -4.38 -17.48 0.81
CA ASP A 64 -3.40 -18.23 0.05
C ASP A 64 -2.07 -18.20 0.79
N LYS A 65 -1.86 -19.23 1.62
CA LYS A 65 -0.63 -19.35 2.41
C LYS A 65 0.62 -19.54 1.57
N TYR A 66 0.43 -19.87 0.30
CA TYR A 66 1.55 -20.10 -0.60
C TYR A 66 1.99 -18.81 -1.30
N MET A 67 1.25 -17.72 -1.14
CA MET A 67 1.66 -16.42 -1.67
C MET A 67 2.85 -15.89 -0.91
N ILE A 68 3.86 -15.47 -1.66
CA ILE A 68 5.05 -14.84 -1.10
C ILE A 68 4.64 -13.57 -0.35
N GLY A 69 5.09 -13.44 0.90
CA GLY A 69 4.89 -12.24 1.68
C GLY A 69 3.57 -12.18 2.45
N TYR A 70 2.78 -13.27 2.52
CA TYR A 70 1.53 -13.23 3.28
C TYR A 70 1.76 -12.88 4.76
N ASP A 71 2.92 -13.21 5.31
CA ASP A 71 3.32 -12.93 6.69
C ASP A 71 4.20 -11.68 6.82
N ASP A 72 4.37 -10.95 5.74
CA ASP A 72 5.15 -9.72 5.73
C ASP A 72 4.40 -8.61 6.49
N PHE A 73 5.02 -7.46 6.62
CA PHE A 73 4.46 -6.33 7.35
C PHE A 73 4.77 -5.01 6.66
N VAL A 74 3.96 -4.00 6.96
CA VAL A 74 4.08 -2.66 6.38
C VAL A 74 4.61 -1.70 7.43
N VAL A 75 5.58 -0.89 7.07
CA VAL A 75 6.14 0.16 7.93
C VAL A 75 5.96 1.52 7.27
N GLY A 76 5.78 2.55 8.10
CA GLY A 76 5.62 3.91 7.64
C GLY A 76 4.24 4.21 7.06
N PRO A 77 4.03 5.46 6.60
CA PRO A 77 2.75 5.84 5.99
C PRO A 77 2.47 5.01 4.73
N ALA A 78 1.21 4.68 4.52
CA ALA A 78 0.78 3.86 3.38
C ALA A 78 -0.53 4.37 2.80
N ILE A 79 -0.72 4.18 1.49
CA ILE A 79 -1.94 4.55 0.78
C ILE A 79 -2.50 3.30 0.13
N LEU A 80 -3.75 2.96 0.44
CA LEU A 80 -4.46 1.91 -0.26
C LEU A 80 -5.39 2.54 -1.28
N ILE A 81 -5.21 2.19 -2.55
CA ILE A 81 -6.13 2.62 -3.61
C ILE A 81 -7.02 1.42 -3.94
N LYS A 82 -8.32 1.58 -3.68
CA LYS A 82 -9.29 0.53 -3.99
C LYS A 82 -9.34 0.31 -5.50
N LYS A 83 -9.59 -0.90 -5.92
CA LYS A 83 -9.64 -1.27 -7.34
C LYS A 83 -10.49 -0.28 -8.17
N ALA A 84 -11.66 0.10 -7.66
CA ALA A 84 -12.56 1.01 -8.35
C ALA A 84 -12.00 2.43 -8.51
N ALA A 85 -11.00 2.79 -7.73
CA ALA A 85 -10.37 4.12 -7.77
C ALA A 85 -9.07 4.13 -8.57
N LEU A 86 -8.62 2.98 -9.06
CA LEU A 86 -7.40 2.88 -9.85
C LEU A 86 -7.63 3.33 -11.29
N LYS A 87 -6.77 4.21 -11.78
CA LYS A 87 -6.76 4.68 -13.17
C LYS A 87 -5.31 4.80 -13.63
N GLU A 88 -4.57 5.76 -13.07
CA GLU A 88 -3.19 6.01 -13.47
C GLU A 88 -2.22 4.97 -12.91
N TRP A 89 -2.44 4.54 -11.70
CA TRP A 89 -1.56 3.56 -11.03
C TRP A 89 -1.75 2.14 -11.54
N ALA A 90 -2.84 1.87 -12.23
CA ALA A 90 -3.10 0.55 -12.82
C ALA A 90 -2.46 0.37 -14.20
N ALA A 91 -1.99 1.44 -14.79
CA ALA A 91 -1.47 1.42 -16.16
C ALA A 91 -0.09 0.75 -16.26
#